data_286c150775c331364c6ae92ded1417f9
#
_entry.id   286c150775c331364c6ae92ded1417f9
#
_cell.length_a   1.000
_cell.length_b   1.000
_cell.length_c   1.000
_cell.angle_alpha   90.00
_cell.angle_beta   90.00
_cell.angle_gamma   90.00
#
_symmetry.space_group_name_H-M   'P 1'
#
loop_
_entity.id
_entity.type
_entity.pdbx_description
1 polymer ?
#
loop_
_entity_poly.entity_id
_entity_poly.type
_entity_poly.pdbx_seq_one_letter_code
_entity_poly.pdbx_strand_id
1 'polypeptide(L)' 'MLDDQDWGSFKRKLKAKTEIDLDLYKEPQMKRRIGSLVTRKGYDSYTKYFDMAT' A
#
# COMPACT_ATOMS: atom_id res chain seq x y z
N MET A 1 -1.69 7.34 -10.62
CA MET A 1 -0.30 7.55 -10.23
C MET A 1 -0.12 7.35 -8.72
N LEU A 2 0.90 6.64 -8.31
CA LEU A 2 1.15 6.36 -6.89
C LEU A 2 1.63 7.65 -6.20
N ASP A 3 0.96 8.06 -5.14
CA ASP A 3 1.36 9.26 -4.40
C ASP A 3 1.35 8.98 -2.90
N ASP A 4 1.84 9.96 -2.13
CA ASP A 4 1.99 9.79 -0.69
C ASP A 4 0.65 9.73 0.03
N GLN A 5 -0.35 10.47 -0.47
CA GLN A 5 -1.67 10.43 0.13
C GLN A 5 -2.31 9.07 -0.07
N ASP A 6 -2.15 8.50 -1.25
CA ASP A 6 -2.67 7.18 -1.54
C ASP A 6 -1.98 6.13 -0.67
N TRP A 7 -0.66 6.27 -0.49
CA TRP A 7 0.08 5.38 0.39
C TRP A 7 -0.41 5.46 1.83
N GLY A 8 -0.68 6.68 2.30
CA GLY A 8 -1.22 6.87 3.64
C GLY A 8 -2.56 6.20 3.82
N SER A 9 -3.43 6.34 2.83
CA SER A 9 -4.73 5.68 2.86
C SER A 9 -4.59 4.16 2.86
N PHE A 10 -3.66 3.65 2.06
CA PHE A 10 -3.38 2.22 1.99
C PHE A 10 -2.92 1.70 3.36
N LYS A 11 -1.99 2.40 4.00
CA LYS A 11 -1.50 1.99 5.32
C LYS A 11 -2.62 1.95 6.34
N ARG A 12 -3.49 2.94 6.30
CA ARG A 12 -4.62 3.03 7.22
C ARG A 12 -5.57 1.85 7.03
N LYS A 13 -5.89 1.54 5.78
CA LYS A 13 -6.76 0.40 5.47
C LYS A 13 -6.12 -0.91 5.88
N LEU A 14 -4.83 -1.05 5.63
CA LEU A 14 -4.11 -2.26 5.99
C LEU A 14 -4.09 -2.47 7.50
N LYS A 15 -3.84 -1.40 8.24
CA LYS A 15 -3.84 -1.47 9.69
C LYS A 15 -5.21 -1.86 10.24
N ALA A 16 -6.26 -1.30 9.67
CA ALA A 16 -7.62 -1.59 10.10
C ALA A 16 -8.00 -3.04 9.84
N LYS A 17 -7.47 -3.62 8.78
CA LYS A 17 -7.82 -4.98 8.40
C LYS A 17 -6.95 -6.03 9.06
N THR A 18 -5.65 -5.76 9.18
CA THR A 18 -4.69 -6.75 9.69
C THR A 18 -4.11 -6.40 11.04
N GLU A 19 -4.38 -5.18 11.53
CA GLU A 19 -3.81 -4.65 12.76
C GLU A 19 -2.29 -4.56 12.72
N ILE A 20 -1.72 -4.60 11.52
CA ILE A 20 -0.28 -4.45 11.34
C ILE A 20 0.03 -2.97 11.13
N ASP A 21 0.88 -2.42 11.99
CA ASP A 21 1.30 -1.03 11.90
C ASP A 21 2.60 -0.94 11.11
N LEU A 22 2.53 -0.47 9.87
CA LEU A 22 3.69 -0.37 9.01
C LEU A 22 4.71 0.66 9.49
N ASP A 23 4.29 1.57 10.38
CA ASP A 23 5.23 2.52 10.96
C ASP A 23 6.25 1.84 11.86
N LEU A 24 5.94 0.63 12.35
CA LEU A 24 6.85 -0.16 13.16
C LEU A 24 7.80 -1.00 12.31
N TYR A 25 7.59 -1.02 11.00
CA TYR A 25 8.43 -1.78 10.07
C TYR A 25 9.24 -0.82 9.21
N LYS A 26 10.08 -1.39 8.36
CA LYS A 26 10.88 -0.58 7.44
C LYS A 26 9.99 -0.06 6.31
N GLU A 27 9.25 0.98 6.59
CA GLU A 27 8.25 1.54 5.68
C GLU A 27 8.81 1.87 4.29
N PRO A 28 9.99 2.52 4.16
CA PRO A 28 10.50 2.83 2.82
C PRO A 28 10.68 1.61 1.93
N GLN A 29 11.13 0.48 2.51
CA GLN A 29 11.30 -0.75 1.75
C GLN A 29 9.94 -1.34 1.38
N MET A 30 9.00 -1.31 2.30
CA MET A 30 7.66 -1.83 2.04
C MET A 30 6.97 -1.02 0.95
N LYS A 31 7.09 0.30 1.02
CA LYS A 31 6.48 1.17 0.03
C LYS A 31 7.03 0.88 -1.36
N ARG A 32 8.35 0.73 -1.48
CA ARG A 32 8.98 0.43 -2.76
C ARG A 32 8.50 -0.92 -3.30
N ARG A 33 8.49 -1.91 -2.43
CA ARG A 33 8.10 -3.26 -2.84
C ARG A 33 6.64 -3.31 -3.29
N ILE A 34 5.77 -2.72 -2.51
CA ILE A 34 4.34 -2.71 -2.82
C ILE A 34 4.08 -1.87 -4.07
N GLY A 35 4.78 -0.75 -4.20
CA GLY A 35 4.66 0.08 -5.40
C GLY A 35 5.03 -0.68 -6.66
N SER A 36 6.09 -1.47 -6.59
CA SER A 36 6.52 -2.30 -7.71
C SER A 36 5.44 -3.33 -8.07
N LEU A 37 4.86 -3.98 -7.06
CA LEU A 37 3.80 -4.95 -7.26
C LEU A 37 2.56 -4.31 -7.89
N VAL A 38 2.16 -3.17 -7.36
CA VAL A 38 0.99 -2.44 -7.85
C VAL A 38 1.17 -2.07 -9.31
N THR A 39 2.34 -1.56 -9.66
CA THR A 39 2.65 -1.19 -11.04
C THR A 39 2.66 -2.41 -11.95
N ARG A 40 3.24 -3.50 -11.48
CA ARG A 40 3.31 -4.75 -12.25
C ARG A 40 1.92 -5.29 -12.55
N LYS A 41 1.00 -5.16 -11.59
CA LYS A 41 -0.36 -5.63 -11.76
C LYS A 41 -1.22 -4.69 -12.61
N GLY A 42 -0.67 -3.55 -13.00
CA GLY A 42 -1.39 -2.61 -13.85
C GLY A 42 -2.26 -1.61 -13.12
N TYR A 43 -2.08 -1.48 -11.81
CA TYR A 43 -2.81 -0.50 -11.02
C TYR A 43 -2.00 0.78 -10.91
N ASP A 44 -2.70 1.88 -10.73
CA ASP A 44 -2.07 3.19 -10.54
C ASP A 44 -2.32 3.74 -9.14
N SER A 45 -2.78 2.89 -8.22
CA SER A 45 -3.14 3.31 -6.88
C SER A 45 -2.95 2.15 -5.90
N TYR A 46 -2.36 2.46 -4.73
CA TYR A 46 -2.21 1.46 -3.68
C TYR A 46 -3.57 0.99 -3.16
N THR A 47 -4.49 1.93 -2.96
CA THR A 47 -5.81 1.59 -2.43
C THR A 47 -6.60 0.75 -3.40
N LYS A 48 -6.50 1.04 -4.70
CA LYS A 48 -7.14 0.21 -5.72
C LYS A 48 -6.62 -1.21 -5.68
N TYR A 49 -5.30 -1.35 -5.59
CA TYR A 49 -4.69 -2.67 -5.51
C TYR A 49 -5.20 -3.42 -4.27
N PHE A 50 -5.26 -2.73 -3.14
CA PHE A 50 -5.72 -3.33 -1.90
C PHE A 50 -7.17 -3.80 -2.01
N ASP A 51 -8.03 -2.96 -2.59
CA ASP A 51 -9.45 -3.30 -2.74
C ASP A 51 -9.64 -4.52 -3.64
N MET A 52 -8.83 -4.62 -4.69
CA MET A 52 -8.94 -5.74 -5.62
C MET A 52 -8.29 -7.01 -5.07
N ALA A 53 -7.30 -6.88 -4.21
CA ALA A 53 -6.59 -8.02 -3.63
C ALA A 53 -7.38 -8.66 -2.49
N THR A 54 -8.34 -7.95 -1.95
CA THR A 54 -9.17 -8.45 -0.87
C THR A 54 -10.60 -8.60 -1.35
#